data_871650d80e9c583e2e0bfad62ecb4c64
#
_entry.id   871650d80e9c583e2e0bfad62ecb4c64
#
_cell.length_a   1.000
_cell.length_b   1.000
_cell.length_c   1.000
_cell.angle_alpha   90.00
_cell.angle_beta   90.00
_cell.angle_gamma   90.00
#
_symmetry.space_group_name_H-M   'P 1'
#
loop_
_entity.id
_entity.type
_entity.pdbx_description
1 polymer ?
#
loop_
_entity_poly.entity_id
_entity_poly.type
_entity_poly.pdbx_seq_one_letter_code
_entity_poly.pdbx_strand_id
1 'polypeptide(L)'
;MAKTATYWQRGETLDYVNGTGTLIPAGTVLAVGSKHIGVAGTDIPDGETGSVHVVGVFEIPKKSGTALAFGDPVKFDDTNGIDKDADGTATIGYAARKAEADELTAFVKLQG
;
A
#
# COMPACT_ATOMS: atom_id res chain seq x y z
N MET A 1 16.91 -29.23 -15.04
CA MET A 1 17.66 -27.99 -15.28
C MET A 1 17.15 -26.89 -14.36
N ALA A 2 18.04 -26.18 -13.74
CA ALA A 2 17.66 -25.06 -12.90
C ALA A 2 17.13 -23.90 -13.75
N LYS A 3 16.14 -23.17 -13.23
CA LYS A 3 15.64 -21.96 -13.86
C LYS A 3 16.46 -20.77 -13.35
N THR A 4 16.61 -19.77 -14.20
CA THR A 4 17.42 -18.60 -13.87
C THR A 4 16.57 -17.34 -13.90
N ALA A 5 17.01 -16.30 -13.18
CA ALA A 5 16.33 -15.00 -13.18
C ALA A 5 17.26 -13.95 -13.77
N THR A 6 16.66 -12.97 -14.44
CA THR A 6 17.39 -11.81 -14.96
C THR A 6 16.93 -10.57 -14.18
N TYR A 7 17.88 -9.81 -13.69
CA TYR A 7 17.56 -8.55 -13.01
C TYR A 7 16.89 -7.61 -14.02
N TRP A 8 15.71 -7.12 -13.65
CA TRP A 8 14.90 -6.26 -14.52
C TRP A 8 15.03 -4.79 -14.13
N GLN A 9 14.72 -4.48 -12.87
CA GLN A 9 14.71 -3.11 -12.36
C GLN A 9 14.66 -3.11 -10.85
N ARG A 10 14.89 -1.94 -10.27
CA ARG A 10 14.58 -1.72 -8.85
C ARG A 10 13.07 -1.87 -8.66
N GLY A 11 12.66 -2.40 -7.53
CA GLY A 11 11.25 -2.71 -7.32
C GLY A 11 10.52 -1.74 -6.38
N GLU A 12 10.98 -0.52 -6.24
CA GLU A 12 10.35 0.49 -5.37
C GLU A 12 9.08 1.06 -6.02
N THR A 13 9.05 1.13 -7.34
CA THR A 13 7.88 1.51 -8.11
C THR A 13 7.64 0.50 -9.22
N LEU A 14 6.37 0.32 -9.55
CA LEU A 14 5.95 -0.56 -10.64
C LEU A 14 5.03 0.20 -11.60
N ASP A 15 4.98 -0.23 -12.85
CA ASP A 15 4.04 0.32 -13.81
C ASP A 15 2.63 -0.20 -13.51
N TYR A 16 1.66 0.69 -13.58
CA TYR A 16 0.27 0.40 -13.32
C TYR A 16 -0.59 0.99 -14.44
N VAL A 17 -1.40 0.14 -15.08
CA VAL A 17 -2.32 0.57 -16.13
C VAL A 17 -3.66 0.92 -15.50
N ASN A 18 -4.12 2.15 -15.69
CA ASN A 18 -5.40 2.60 -15.15
C ASN A 18 -6.55 2.09 -16.01
N GLY A 19 -7.23 1.04 -15.56
CA GLY A 19 -8.42 0.51 -16.22
C GLY A 19 -9.72 0.85 -15.49
N THR A 20 -9.71 1.87 -14.61
CA THR A 20 -10.89 2.17 -13.78
C THR A 20 -11.98 2.96 -14.49
N GLY A 21 -11.67 3.58 -15.63
CA GLY A 21 -12.62 4.44 -16.34
C GLY A 21 -12.56 5.90 -15.91
N THR A 22 -11.77 6.24 -14.90
CA THR A 22 -11.61 7.61 -14.39
C THR A 22 -10.16 7.88 -14.04
N LEU A 23 -9.81 9.16 -13.88
CA LEU A 23 -8.49 9.56 -13.42
C LEU A 23 -8.21 9.00 -12.03
N ILE A 24 -7.00 8.50 -11.81
CA ILE A 24 -6.50 8.15 -10.49
C ILE A 24 -5.60 9.29 -10.02
N PRO A 25 -5.99 10.04 -8.98
CA PRO A 25 -5.15 11.13 -8.46
C PRO A 25 -3.86 10.60 -7.80
N ALA A 26 -2.82 11.40 -7.86
CA ALA A 26 -1.59 11.12 -7.11
C ALA A 26 -1.91 10.91 -5.63
N GLY A 27 -1.25 9.96 -5.00
CA GLY A 27 -1.46 9.65 -3.59
C GLY A 27 -2.57 8.64 -3.33
N THR A 28 -3.31 8.21 -4.36
CA THR A 28 -4.36 7.21 -4.19
C THR A 28 -3.75 5.86 -3.82
N VAL A 29 -4.32 5.21 -2.81
CA VAL A 29 -3.94 3.85 -2.43
C VAL A 29 -4.67 2.88 -3.33
N LEU A 30 -3.94 2.00 -3.99
CA LEU A 30 -4.45 1.08 -4.99
C LEU A 30 -4.15 -0.36 -4.60
N ALA A 31 -5.05 -1.27 -4.95
CA ALA A 31 -4.79 -2.69 -4.83
C ALA A 31 -3.79 -3.11 -5.92
N VAL A 32 -2.76 -3.85 -5.52
CA VAL A 32 -1.81 -4.48 -6.43
C VAL A 32 -2.03 -5.98 -6.27
N GLY A 33 -2.81 -6.55 -7.17
CA GLY A 33 -3.29 -7.91 -7.01
C GLY A 33 -4.22 -8.01 -5.81
N SER A 34 -4.26 -9.18 -5.18
CA SER A 34 -5.18 -9.44 -4.06
C SER A 34 -4.53 -9.29 -2.68
N LYS A 35 -3.21 -9.13 -2.62
CA LYS A 35 -2.48 -9.19 -1.33
C LYS A 35 -1.53 -8.03 -1.09
N HIS A 36 -1.47 -7.08 -2.00
CA HIS A 36 -0.56 -5.94 -1.89
C HIS A 36 -1.30 -4.65 -2.17
N ILE A 37 -0.72 -3.55 -1.72
CA ILE A 37 -1.18 -2.22 -2.09
C ILE A 37 -0.02 -1.41 -2.64
N GLY A 38 -0.35 -0.37 -3.38
CA GLY A 38 0.61 0.61 -3.86
C GLY A 38 0.01 2.00 -3.74
N VAL A 39 0.83 3.01 -3.90
CA VAL A 39 0.42 4.41 -3.83
C VAL A 39 0.79 5.08 -5.15
N ALA A 40 -0.21 5.69 -5.80
CA ALA A 40 0.02 6.39 -7.06
C ALA A 40 1.00 7.53 -6.87
N GLY A 41 2.08 7.53 -7.64
CA GLY A 41 3.11 8.56 -7.54
C GLY A 41 2.78 9.83 -8.30
N THR A 42 1.89 9.73 -9.29
CA THR A 42 1.40 10.85 -10.11
C THR A 42 -0.06 10.62 -10.42
N ASP A 43 -0.71 11.63 -10.99
CA ASP A 43 -2.03 11.43 -11.57
C ASP A 43 -1.92 10.44 -12.73
N ILE A 44 -2.83 9.47 -12.81
CA ILE A 44 -2.85 8.49 -13.89
C ILE A 44 -4.19 8.60 -14.62
N PRO A 45 -4.21 9.25 -15.80
CA PRO A 45 -5.44 9.33 -16.58
C PRO A 45 -5.96 7.96 -16.98
N ASP A 46 -7.27 7.87 -17.22
CA ASP A 46 -7.90 6.63 -17.64
C ASP A 46 -7.22 6.07 -18.90
N GLY A 47 -6.95 4.78 -18.89
CA GLY A 47 -6.32 4.09 -19.99
C GLY A 47 -4.81 4.26 -20.10
N GLU A 48 -4.21 5.08 -19.25
CA GLU A 48 -2.77 5.33 -19.31
C GLU A 48 -2.02 4.52 -18.25
N THR A 49 -0.70 4.45 -18.43
CA THR A 49 0.20 3.78 -17.49
C THR A 49 0.88 4.82 -16.64
N GLY A 50 0.88 4.61 -15.33
CA GLY A 50 1.60 5.46 -14.39
C GLY A 50 2.42 4.61 -13.43
N SER A 51 3.14 5.27 -12.53
CA SER A 51 3.97 4.60 -11.54
C SER A 51 3.24 4.53 -10.21
N VAL A 52 3.32 3.36 -9.56
CA VAL A 52 2.84 3.17 -8.19
C VAL A 52 4.02 2.79 -7.31
N HIS A 53 4.09 3.41 -6.14
CA HIS A 53 5.08 3.06 -5.13
C HIS A 53 4.60 1.83 -4.37
N VAL A 54 5.45 0.81 -4.31
CA VAL A 54 5.12 -0.44 -3.59
C VAL A 54 6.01 -0.66 -2.38
N VAL A 55 7.02 0.16 -2.19
CA VAL A 55 7.93 0.13 -1.05
C VAL A 55 8.13 1.55 -0.54
N GLY A 56 8.23 1.70 0.76
CA GLY A 56 8.45 2.99 1.40
C GLY A 56 7.55 3.16 2.61
N VAL A 57 7.66 4.30 3.28
CA VAL A 57 6.83 4.65 4.42
C VAL A 57 5.83 5.71 3.97
N PHE A 58 4.55 5.45 4.20
CA PHE A 58 3.47 6.35 3.80
C PHE A 58 2.54 6.61 4.99
N GLU A 59 2.03 7.83 5.04
CA GLU A 59 0.96 8.17 5.96
C GLU A 59 -0.36 7.86 5.29
N ILE A 60 -1.12 6.91 5.86
CA ILE A 60 -2.35 6.39 5.26
C ILE A 60 -3.47 6.50 6.29
N PRO A 61 -4.71 6.86 5.87
CA PRO A 61 -5.84 6.88 6.78
C PRO A 61 -5.99 5.57 7.53
N LYS A 62 -6.31 5.67 8.82
CA LYS A 62 -6.40 4.54 9.74
C LYS A 62 -7.83 4.40 10.25
N LYS A 63 -8.26 3.17 10.49
CA LYS A 63 -9.53 2.89 11.14
C LYS A 63 -9.55 3.51 12.54
N SER A 64 -10.62 4.21 12.87
CA SER A 64 -10.81 4.81 14.18
C SER A 64 -10.98 3.71 15.24
N GLY A 65 -10.38 3.93 16.38
CA GLY A 65 -10.48 2.99 17.52
C GLY A 65 -9.42 1.91 17.55
N THR A 66 -8.58 1.80 16.54
CA THR A 66 -7.50 0.80 16.51
C THR A 66 -6.17 1.45 16.85
N ALA A 67 -5.52 0.97 17.92
CA ALA A 67 -4.16 1.39 18.26
C ALA A 67 -3.16 0.44 17.60
N LEU A 68 -2.02 0.97 17.17
CA LEU A 68 -0.94 0.20 16.58
C LEU A 68 0.34 0.43 17.36
N ALA A 69 1.06 -0.63 17.66
CA ALA A 69 2.41 -0.54 18.19
C ALA A 69 3.40 -0.49 17.02
N PHE A 70 4.57 0.06 17.26
CA PHE A 70 5.66 0.04 16.29
C PHE A 70 5.93 -1.39 15.87
N GLY A 71 5.89 -1.64 14.57
CA GLY A 71 6.15 -2.97 13.98
C GLY A 71 4.91 -3.87 13.84
N ASP A 72 3.74 -3.45 14.31
CA ASP A 72 2.53 -4.26 14.16
C ASP A 72 2.20 -4.50 12.70
N PRO A 73 1.84 -5.74 12.30
CA PRO A 73 1.39 -6.01 10.95
C PRO A 73 0.06 -5.32 10.70
N VAL A 74 -0.10 -4.76 9.51
CA VAL A 74 -1.31 -4.02 9.14
C VAL A 74 -1.89 -4.51 7.84
N LYS A 75 -3.20 -4.32 7.69
CA LYS A 75 -3.96 -4.57 6.47
C LYS A 75 -4.68 -3.29 6.06
N PHE A 76 -5.17 -3.28 4.84
CA PHE A 76 -5.85 -2.12 4.28
C PHE A 76 -7.14 -2.55 3.59
N ASP A 77 -8.21 -1.76 3.76
CA ASP A 77 -9.39 -1.84 2.91
C ASP A 77 -9.88 -0.43 2.58
N ASP A 78 -10.68 -0.32 1.50
CA ASP A 78 -11.11 1.00 1.01
C ASP A 78 -12.08 1.71 1.96
N THR A 79 -12.76 0.97 2.82
CA THR A 79 -13.75 1.54 3.72
C THR A 79 -13.11 2.09 5.01
N ASN A 80 -12.24 1.29 5.62
CA ASN A 80 -11.67 1.59 6.94
C ASN A 80 -10.25 2.14 6.89
N GLY A 81 -9.53 1.93 5.77
CA GLY A 81 -8.11 2.26 5.70
C GLY A 81 -7.26 1.22 6.41
N ILE A 82 -6.23 1.69 7.09
CA ILE A 82 -5.29 0.81 7.79
C ILE A 82 -5.91 0.28 9.08
N ASP A 83 -5.74 -1.01 9.31
CA ASP A 83 -6.14 -1.68 10.55
C ASP A 83 -5.08 -2.71 10.93
N LYS A 84 -5.07 -3.12 12.18
CA LYS A 84 -4.15 -4.16 12.62
C LYS A 84 -4.55 -5.50 11.99
N ASP A 85 -3.56 -6.19 11.43
CA ASP A 85 -3.77 -7.53 10.87
C ASP A 85 -3.45 -8.59 11.94
N ALA A 86 -4.39 -8.79 12.86
CA ALA A 86 -4.16 -9.61 14.05
C ALA A 86 -3.89 -11.08 13.72
N ASP A 87 -4.47 -11.59 12.63
CA ASP A 87 -4.30 -13.00 12.25
C ASP A 87 -3.21 -13.22 11.19
N GLY A 88 -2.64 -12.15 10.65
CA GLY A 88 -1.54 -12.24 9.70
C GLY A 88 -1.92 -12.71 8.30
N THR A 89 -3.22 -12.73 7.95
CA THR A 89 -3.67 -13.31 6.67
C THR A 89 -3.74 -12.30 5.53
N ALA A 90 -3.70 -11.00 5.82
CA ALA A 90 -3.87 -9.95 4.83
C ALA A 90 -2.84 -8.82 5.00
N THR A 91 -1.66 -9.16 5.49
CA THR A 91 -0.63 -8.16 5.80
C THR A 91 -0.09 -7.51 4.55
N ILE A 92 -0.12 -6.17 4.50
CA ILE A 92 0.45 -5.39 3.39
C ILE A 92 1.70 -4.61 3.82
N GLY A 93 2.01 -4.60 5.10
CA GLY A 93 3.14 -3.91 5.65
C GLY A 93 3.08 -3.90 7.15
N TYR A 94 3.81 -2.99 7.77
CA TYR A 94 3.79 -2.88 9.23
C TYR A 94 3.84 -1.42 9.65
N ALA A 95 3.40 -1.16 10.88
CA ALA A 95 3.41 0.19 11.44
C ALA A 95 4.85 0.67 11.61
N ALA A 96 5.20 1.76 10.95
CA ALA A 96 6.55 2.32 11.01
C ALA A 96 6.76 3.12 12.29
N ARG A 97 5.68 3.41 13.02
CA ARG A 97 5.69 4.06 14.32
C ARG A 97 4.37 3.77 15.01
N LYS A 98 4.35 4.02 16.33
CA LYS A 98 3.13 3.86 17.12
C LYS A 98 2.01 4.78 16.62
N ALA A 99 0.77 4.30 16.65
CA ALA A 99 -0.42 5.10 16.42
C ALA A 99 -1.40 4.88 17.55
N GLU A 100 -1.93 5.97 18.11
CA GLU A 100 -2.96 5.89 19.14
C GLU A 100 -4.32 5.55 18.54
N ALA A 101 -5.24 5.03 19.34
CA ALA A 101 -6.54 4.61 18.85
C ALA A 101 -7.36 5.75 18.22
N ASP A 102 -7.19 6.98 18.71
CA ASP A 102 -7.92 8.14 18.23
C ASP A 102 -7.22 8.89 17.09
N GLU A 103 -6.02 8.47 16.70
CA GLU A 103 -5.37 9.07 15.53
C GLU A 103 -6.06 8.64 14.24
N LEU A 104 -6.10 9.57 13.27
CA LEU A 104 -6.82 9.37 12.02
C LEU A 104 -5.96 8.74 10.92
N THR A 105 -4.65 8.74 11.11
CA THR A 105 -3.70 8.19 10.15
C THR A 105 -2.68 7.30 10.84
N ALA A 106 -2.02 6.47 10.06
CA ALA A 106 -0.89 5.67 10.52
C ALA A 106 0.25 5.78 9.51
N PHE A 107 1.47 5.69 10.00
CA PHE A 107 2.66 5.63 9.15
C PHE A 107 3.00 4.17 8.93
N VAL A 108 2.95 3.74 7.68
CA VAL A 108 3.05 2.33 7.31
C VAL A 108 4.21 2.13 6.35
N LYS A 109 5.05 1.14 6.67
CA LYS A 109 6.08 0.70 5.73
C LYS A 109 5.49 -0.42 4.88
N LEU A 110 5.39 -0.16 3.57
CA LEU A 110 4.91 -1.16 2.63
C LEU A 110 6.02 -2.18 2.39
N GLN A 111 5.64 -3.43 2.24
CA GLN A 111 6.58 -4.53 2.00
C GLN A 111 6.68 -4.94 0.53
N GLY A 112 5.94 -4.31 -0.32
CA GLY A 112 5.95 -4.61 -1.76
C GLY A 112 5.04 -5.78 -2.15
#